data_a5ff2b0a33ccfc828d701382c4c85529
#
_entry.id   a5ff2b0a33ccfc828d701382c4c85529
#
_cell.length_a   1.000
_cell.length_b   1.000
_cell.length_c   1.000
_cell.angle_alpha   90.00
_cell.angle_beta   90.00
_cell.angle_gamma   90.00
#
_symmetry.space_group_name_H-M   'P 1'
#
loop_
_entity.id
_entity.type
_entity.pdbx_description
1 polymer ?
#
loop_
_entity_poly.entity_id
_entity_poly.type
_entity_poly.pdbx_seq_one_letter_code
_entity_poly.pdbx_strand_id
1 'polypeptide(L)'
;MNQNSRSIVSFTMVSHAIVHTYELSIPILVVIWLSEFSITTAAIGTVVAVGYALFGVGALPSGVLADRYSTKWLVLVGLAGMGASFLLLSLAPGTATIALALALWGVFASIHHPASLSLISTGVDESGTGFAYHGMAGNLGIAFGPFLTASLLVVFDWRVVAALLVVPAAVAVVYALSAEFDEMAAVDVDDTDDVAAGRTDAGTDGATSGVVGFLADTRALFTVGFTLVLTVVVMNGLFYRGTLTFLPDVLGGFVADVPGPFSRIAPDSALAAEFDLASYLYAGLLTVGIAGQYTGGKLTDRIPVAAGLAAVFTTLVALAVAFVPVASRGLVPLVAISAVFGFVLFSIQPLYQAAIAAYSPPDGRGLSYGYTYLANFGVGAAGAAIAGYLLGITTVSQAFLLLAVVPATGAVLAVVLYAVVGGGTRSG
;
A
#
# COMPACT_ATOMS: atom_id res chain seq x y z
N MET A 1 15.70 20.31 10.86
CA MET A 1 16.15 19.74 9.55
C MET A 1 16.97 20.77 8.81
N ASN A 2 18.20 20.45 8.44
CA ASN A 2 19.09 21.24 7.58
C ASN A 2 18.59 21.24 6.11
N GLN A 3 19.30 21.91 5.19
CA GLN A 3 18.90 22.02 3.78
C GLN A 3 18.95 20.66 3.07
N ASN A 4 19.99 19.85 3.30
CA ASN A 4 20.11 18.49 2.74
C ASN A 4 18.93 17.61 3.14
N SER A 5 18.67 17.53 4.45
CA SER A 5 17.54 16.77 5.00
C SER A 5 16.19 17.20 4.41
N ARG A 6 15.97 18.52 4.21
CA ARG A 6 14.73 19.03 3.57
C ARG A 6 14.63 18.61 2.11
N SER A 7 15.73 18.64 1.35
CA SER A 7 15.75 18.22 -0.05
C SER A 7 15.41 16.73 -0.18
N ILE A 8 16.03 15.87 0.63
CA ILE A 8 15.76 14.43 0.66
C ILE A 8 14.30 14.15 1.05
N VAL A 9 13.82 14.77 2.14
CA VAL A 9 12.44 14.55 2.60
C VAL A 9 11.43 15.01 1.56
N SER A 10 11.60 16.18 0.95
CA SER A 10 10.71 16.65 -0.12
C SER A 10 10.72 15.71 -1.33
N PHE A 11 11.90 15.22 -1.74
CA PHE A 11 12.05 14.25 -2.82
C PHE A 11 11.31 12.94 -2.53
N THR A 12 11.51 12.37 -1.35
CA THR A 12 10.87 11.12 -0.95
C THR A 12 9.36 11.28 -0.70
N MET A 13 8.90 12.45 -0.24
CA MET A 13 7.47 12.77 -0.10
C MET A 13 6.77 12.80 -1.45
N VAL A 14 7.33 13.52 -2.43
CA VAL A 14 6.74 13.62 -3.77
C VAL A 14 6.65 12.24 -4.41
N SER A 15 7.73 11.47 -4.37
CA SER A 15 7.74 10.12 -4.95
C SER A 15 6.76 9.17 -4.25
N HIS A 16 6.62 9.24 -2.92
CA HIS A 16 5.70 8.40 -2.15
C HIS A 16 4.22 8.71 -2.46
N ALA A 17 3.89 10.01 -2.57
CA ALA A 17 2.55 10.41 -2.99
C ALA A 17 2.20 9.87 -4.38
N ILE A 18 3.14 9.89 -5.34
CA ILE A 18 2.94 9.37 -6.71
C ILE A 18 2.71 7.84 -6.71
N VAL A 19 3.52 7.08 -5.95
CA VAL A 19 3.36 5.61 -5.87
C VAL A 19 1.93 5.24 -5.46
N HIS A 20 1.43 5.83 -4.38
CA HIS A 20 0.11 5.53 -3.87
C HIS A 20 -1.03 6.17 -4.68
N THR A 21 -0.77 7.28 -5.38
CA THR A 21 -1.70 7.83 -6.37
C THR A 21 -2.00 6.80 -7.45
N TYR A 22 -0.97 6.17 -8.03
CA TYR A 22 -1.15 5.10 -9.01
C TYR A 22 -1.84 3.89 -8.42
N GLU A 23 -1.35 3.43 -7.26
CA GLU A 23 -1.85 2.24 -6.59
C GLU A 23 -3.36 2.28 -6.36
N LEU A 24 -3.85 3.38 -5.82
CA LEU A 24 -5.26 3.53 -5.44
C LEU A 24 -6.15 4.06 -6.59
N SER A 25 -5.56 4.47 -7.72
CA SER A 25 -6.30 4.73 -8.97
C SER A 25 -6.76 3.42 -9.64
N ILE A 26 -6.01 2.33 -9.46
CA ILE A 26 -6.33 1.02 -10.06
C ILE A 26 -7.74 0.53 -9.73
N PRO A 27 -8.23 0.54 -8.46
CA PRO A 27 -9.58 0.10 -8.12
C PRO A 27 -10.69 0.89 -8.82
N ILE A 28 -10.49 2.18 -9.07
CA ILE A 28 -11.45 3.01 -9.84
C ILE A 28 -11.51 2.53 -11.30
N LEU A 29 -10.36 2.24 -11.90
CA LEU A 29 -10.28 1.77 -13.28
C LEU A 29 -10.81 0.34 -13.45
N VAL A 30 -10.71 -0.51 -12.41
CA VAL A 30 -11.25 -1.88 -12.41
C VAL A 30 -12.74 -1.89 -12.72
N VAL A 31 -13.51 -0.94 -12.17
CA VAL A 31 -14.96 -0.83 -12.42
C VAL A 31 -15.24 -0.68 -13.93
N ILE A 32 -14.47 0.17 -14.60
CA ILE A 32 -14.62 0.41 -16.04
C ILE A 32 -14.19 -0.81 -16.85
N TRP A 33 -13.08 -1.44 -16.48
CA TRP A 33 -12.58 -2.63 -17.21
C TRP A 33 -13.51 -3.82 -17.10
N LEU A 34 -14.21 -4.01 -15.98
CA LEU A 34 -15.24 -5.05 -15.80
C LEU A 34 -16.33 -4.91 -16.87
N SER A 35 -16.81 -3.71 -17.12
CA SER A 35 -17.88 -3.44 -18.08
C SER A 35 -17.36 -3.42 -19.53
N GLU A 36 -16.28 -2.69 -19.81
CA GLU A 36 -15.81 -2.46 -21.17
C GLU A 36 -15.29 -3.74 -21.84
N PHE A 37 -14.53 -4.56 -21.09
CA PHE A 37 -13.96 -5.80 -21.64
C PHE A 37 -14.79 -7.04 -21.33
N SER A 38 -15.95 -6.89 -20.68
CA SER A 38 -16.81 -8.02 -20.26
C SER A 38 -16.01 -9.12 -19.54
N ILE A 39 -15.00 -8.71 -18.75
CA ILE A 39 -14.13 -9.59 -17.99
C ILE A 39 -14.79 -9.98 -16.66
N THR A 40 -14.56 -11.20 -16.19
CA THR A 40 -15.05 -11.62 -14.87
C THR A 40 -14.27 -10.98 -13.73
N THR A 41 -14.92 -10.79 -12.58
CA THR A 41 -14.27 -10.29 -11.35
C THR A 41 -13.09 -11.16 -10.93
N ALA A 42 -13.17 -12.48 -11.12
CA ALA A 42 -12.08 -13.42 -10.86
C ALA A 42 -10.86 -13.15 -11.76
N ALA A 43 -11.09 -12.91 -13.05
CA ALA A 43 -10.01 -12.67 -14.00
C ALA A 43 -9.34 -11.31 -13.75
N ILE A 44 -10.11 -10.23 -13.58
CA ILE A 44 -9.53 -8.91 -13.30
C ILE A 44 -8.84 -8.87 -11.93
N GLY A 45 -9.42 -9.52 -10.92
CA GLY A 45 -8.80 -9.66 -9.60
C GLY A 45 -7.45 -10.36 -9.66
N THR A 46 -7.30 -11.38 -10.53
CA THR A 46 -6.02 -12.06 -10.77
C THR A 46 -5.02 -11.13 -11.45
N VAL A 47 -5.45 -10.39 -12.48
CA VAL A 47 -4.59 -9.41 -13.18
C VAL A 47 -4.06 -8.34 -12.21
N VAL A 48 -4.92 -7.79 -11.38
CA VAL A 48 -4.55 -6.79 -10.38
C VAL A 48 -3.64 -7.41 -9.31
N ALA A 49 -3.94 -8.64 -8.87
CA ALA A 49 -3.11 -9.37 -7.90
C ALA A 49 -1.68 -9.58 -8.39
N VAL A 50 -1.47 -9.85 -9.69
CA VAL A 50 -0.12 -9.97 -10.27
C VAL A 50 0.65 -8.66 -10.15
N GLY A 51 0.03 -7.53 -10.47
CA GLY A 51 0.66 -6.20 -10.31
C GLY A 51 1.07 -5.94 -8.86
N TYR A 52 0.16 -6.13 -7.92
CA TYR A 52 0.44 -5.96 -6.49
C TYR A 52 1.47 -6.97 -5.96
N ALA A 53 1.44 -8.22 -6.43
CA ALA A 53 2.43 -9.23 -6.04
C ALA A 53 3.84 -8.82 -6.45
N LEU A 54 4.02 -8.32 -7.67
CA LEU A 54 5.31 -7.83 -8.16
C LEU A 54 5.78 -6.59 -7.40
N PHE A 55 4.85 -5.71 -6.96
CA PHE A 55 5.17 -4.61 -6.06
C PHE A 55 5.78 -5.11 -4.75
N GLY A 56 5.21 -6.15 -4.13
CA GLY A 56 5.72 -6.71 -2.88
C GLY A 56 6.97 -7.56 -3.05
N VAL A 57 6.98 -8.48 -4.03
CA VAL A 57 8.12 -9.39 -4.27
C VAL A 57 9.36 -8.62 -4.70
N GLY A 58 9.19 -7.60 -5.53
CA GLY A 58 10.29 -6.76 -6.00
C GLY A 58 10.95 -5.91 -4.91
N ALA A 59 10.30 -5.74 -3.73
CA ALA A 59 10.87 -4.94 -2.65
C ALA A 59 12.18 -5.54 -2.08
N LEU A 60 12.30 -6.88 -2.01
CA LEU A 60 13.53 -7.53 -1.54
C LEU A 60 14.72 -7.26 -2.47
N PRO A 61 14.67 -7.55 -3.79
CA PRO A 61 15.77 -7.21 -4.69
C PRO A 61 16.02 -5.70 -4.78
N SER A 62 14.98 -4.87 -4.63
CA SER A 62 15.12 -3.41 -4.64
C SER A 62 15.91 -2.90 -3.44
N GLY A 63 15.79 -3.54 -2.26
CA GLY A 63 16.63 -3.26 -1.10
C GLY A 63 18.11 -3.52 -1.40
N VAL A 64 18.43 -4.66 -1.99
CA VAL A 64 19.81 -4.99 -2.42
C VAL A 64 20.34 -3.99 -3.45
N LEU A 65 19.48 -3.50 -4.35
CA LEU A 65 19.87 -2.47 -5.31
C LEU A 65 20.11 -1.13 -4.61
N ALA A 66 19.32 -0.77 -3.60
CA ALA A 66 19.47 0.46 -2.83
C ALA A 66 20.80 0.50 -2.06
N ASP A 67 21.31 -0.65 -1.62
CA ASP A 67 22.61 -0.76 -0.95
C ASP A 67 23.80 -0.61 -1.92
N ARG A 68 23.58 -0.86 -3.22
CA ARG A 68 24.66 -0.89 -4.24
C ARG A 68 24.69 0.31 -5.17
N TYR A 69 23.55 0.95 -5.38
CA TYR A 69 23.38 2.04 -6.32
C TYR A 69 22.82 3.28 -5.64
N SER A 70 22.98 4.44 -6.27
CA SER A 70 22.38 5.69 -5.80
C SER A 70 20.86 5.53 -5.65
N THR A 71 20.36 5.77 -4.45
CA THR A 71 18.93 5.67 -4.14
C THR A 71 18.12 6.72 -4.89
N LYS A 72 18.69 7.90 -5.17
CA LYS A 72 18.09 8.92 -6.05
C LYS A 72 17.77 8.37 -7.43
N TRP A 73 18.76 7.72 -8.08
CA TRP A 73 18.55 7.16 -9.42
C TRP A 73 17.58 6.00 -9.43
N LEU A 74 17.57 5.17 -8.39
CA LEU A 74 16.59 4.09 -8.25
C LEU A 74 15.17 4.63 -8.15
N VAL A 75 14.93 5.64 -7.32
CA VAL A 75 13.61 6.27 -7.20
C VAL A 75 13.20 6.93 -8.52
N LEU A 76 14.13 7.59 -9.23
CA LEU A 76 13.87 8.15 -10.57
C LEU A 76 13.44 7.08 -11.58
N VAL A 77 14.14 5.94 -11.63
CA VAL A 77 13.77 4.79 -12.48
C VAL A 77 12.38 4.26 -12.09
N GLY A 78 12.11 4.16 -10.80
CA GLY A 78 10.79 3.77 -10.30
C GLY A 78 9.68 4.70 -10.79
N LEU A 79 9.85 6.02 -10.61
CA LEU A 79 8.88 7.04 -11.04
C LEU A 79 8.66 7.04 -12.56
N ALA A 80 9.75 7.02 -13.34
CA ALA A 80 9.67 7.00 -14.80
C ALA A 80 9.01 5.70 -15.31
N GLY A 81 9.36 4.57 -14.70
CA GLY A 81 8.79 3.27 -15.04
C GLY A 81 7.30 3.15 -14.71
N MET A 82 6.86 3.68 -13.55
CA MET A 82 5.44 3.75 -13.21
C MET A 82 4.67 4.63 -14.20
N GLY A 83 5.21 5.80 -14.56
CA GLY A 83 4.62 6.66 -15.58
C GLY A 83 4.51 5.96 -16.94
N ALA A 84 5.60 5.31 -17.39
CA ALA A 84 5.61 4.54 -18.62
C ALA A 84 4.60 3.37 -18.62
N SER A 85 4.39 2.73 -17.46
CA SER A 85 3.41 1.66 -17.30
C SER A 85 1.97 2.17 -17.46
N PHE A 86 1.66 3.36 -16.91
CA PHE A 86 0.35 4.00 -17.10
C PHE A 86 0.16 4.54 -18.52
N LEU A 87 1.25 4.97 -19.18
CA LEU A 87 1.19 5.29 -20.62
C LEU A 87 0.88 4.03 -21.45
N LEU A 88 1.51 2.88 -21.16
CA LEU A 88 1.16 1.61 -21.78
C LEU A 88 -0.29 1.22 -21.47
N LEU A 89 -0.75 1.44 -20.24
CA LEU A 89 -2.13 1.21 -19.83
C LEU A 89 -3.12 2.03 -20.66
N SER A 90 -2.80 3.29 -20.95
CA SER A 90 -3.63 4.17 -21.78
C SER A 90 -3.79 3.67 -23.23
N LEU A 91 -2.87 2.86 -23.70
CA LEU A 91 -2.89 2.29 -25.05
C LEU A 91 -3.47 0.86 -25.06
N ALA A 92 -4.01 0.36 -23.94
CA ALA A 92 -4.44 -1.03 -23.82
C ALA A 92 -5.66 -1.36 -24.69
N PRO A 93 -5.53 -2.26 -25.68
CA PRO A 93 -6.65 -2.72 -26.49
C PRO A 93 -7.47 -3.82 -25.79
N GLY A 94 -6.98 -4.36 -24.67
CA GLY A 94 -7.62 -5.44 -23.94
C GLY A 94 -6.86 -5.87 -22.70
N THR A 95 -7.38 -6.87 -22.02
CA THR A 95 -6.95 -7.32 -20.68
C THR A 95 -5.51 -7.80 -20.60
N ALA A 96 -4.97 -8.38 -21.67
CA ALA A 96 -3.56 -8.82 -21.70
C ALA A 96 -2.58 -7.63 -21.59
N THR A 97 -2.88 -6.52 -22.27
CA THR A 97 -2.06 -5.31 -22.17
C THR A 97 -2.24 -4.62 -20.82
N ILE A 98 -3.45 -4.64 -20.25
CA ILE A 98 -3.70 -4.19 -18.88
C ILE A 98 -2.84 -5.00 -17.90
N ALA A 99 -2.85 -6.33 -18.03
CA ALA A 99 -2.03 -7.20 -17.17
C ALA A 99 -0.54 -6.88 -17.27
N LEU A 100 -0.02 -6.67 -18.50
CA LEU A 100 1.37 -6.28 -18.72
C LEU A 100 1.67 -4.91 -18.09
N ALA A 101 0.81 -3.92 -18.30
CA ALA A 101 0.98 -2.58 -17.74
C ALA A 101 1.00 -2.60 -16.21
N LEU A 102 0.07 -3.33 -15.57
CA LEU A 102 0.03 -3.48 -14.11
C LEU A 102 1.22 -4.28 -13.57
N ALA A 103 1.69 -5.31 -14.30
CA ALA A 103 2.89 -6.04 -13.93
C ALA A 103 4.14 -5.14 -13.95
N LEU A 104 4.31 -4.35 -15.01
CA LEU A 104 5.40 -3.36 -15.11
C LEU A 104 5.30 -2.30 -14.02
N TRP A 105 4.08 -1.76 -13.78
CA TRP A 105 3.85 -0.83 -12.68
C TRP A 105 4.29 -1.44 -11.34
N GLY A 106 3.92 -2.67 -11.04
CA GLY A 106 4.30 -3.36 -9.81
C GLY A 106 5.82 -3.49 -9.66
N VAL A 107 6.52 -3.87 -10.73
CA VAL A 107 8.00 -3.96 -10.74
C VAL A 107 8.64 -2.60 -10.44
N PHE A 108 8.22 -1.53 -11.11
CA PHE A 108 8.81 -0.21 -10.90
C PHE A 108 8.42 0.42 -9.56
N ALA A 109 7.18 0.20 -9.10
CA ALA A 109 6.70 0.67 -7.79
C ALA A 109 7.48 0.00 -6.64
N SER A 110 7.90 -1.25 -6.80
CA SER A 110 8.64 -2.01 -5.78
C SER A 110 9.98 -1.38 -5.37
N ILE A 111 10.55 -0.55 -6.24
CA ILE A 111 11.83 0.12 -5.99
C ILE A 111 11.69 1.22 -4.93
N HIS A 112 10.52 1.86 -4.90
CA HIS A 112 10.34 3.11 -4.15
C HIS A 112 10.60 2.97 -2.66
N HIS A 113 9.92 2.04 -1.98
CA HIS A 113 9.97 1.96 -0.52
C HIS A 113 11.37 1.64 0.00
N PRO A 114 12.08 0.60 -0.47
CA PRO A 114 13.43 0.31 0.00
C PRO A 114 14.39 1.48 -0.27
N ALA A 115 14.36 2.05 -1.47
CA ALA A 115 15.26 3.13 -1.84
C ALA A 115 14.99 4.42 -1.04
N SER A 116 13.70 4.81 -0.88
CA SER A 116 13.35 6.03 -0.14
C SER A 116 13.61 5.91 1.35
N LEU A 117 13.34 4.75 1.96
CA LEU A 117 13.62 4.52 3.38
C LEU A 117 15.12 4.46 3.66
N SER A 118 15.90 3.83 2.77
CA SER A 118 17.36 3.86 2.83
C SER A 118 17.88 5.29 2.76
N LEU A 119 17.43 6.08 1.76
CA LEU A 119 17.85 7.47 1.58
C LEU A 119 17.55 8.35 2.80
N ILE A 120 16.37 8.18 3.44
CA ILE A 120 16.02 8.93 4.65
C ILE A 120 16.95 8.51 5.81
N SER A 121 17.24 7.23 5.95
CA SER A 121 18.07 6.73 7.05
C SER A 121 19.54 7.16 6.96
N THR A 122 20.08 7.34 5.73
CA THR A 122 21.49 7.67 5.50
C THR A 122 21.76 9.15 5.27
N GLY A 123 20.76 9.90 4.79
CA GLY A 123 20.95 11.29 4.36
C GLY A 123 20.22 12.33 5.23
N VAL A 124 19.39 11.93 6.20
CA VAL A 124 18.57 12.83 7.02
C VAL A 124 18.98 12.74 8.50
N ASP A 125 19.49 13.83 9.09
CA ASP A 125 19.92 13.86 10.50
C ASP A 125 18.76 13.51 11.47
N GLU A 126 17.57 14.07 11.22
CA GLU A 126 16.35 13.82 11.99
C GLU A 126 15.50 12.76 11.28
N SER A 127 16.02 11.55 11.09
CA SER A 127 15.40 10.49 10.30
C SER A 127 13.97 10.16 10.73
N GLY A 128 13.67 10.18 12.04
CA GLY A 128 12.31 9.98 12.56
C GLY A 128 11.30 11.01 12.03
N THR A 129 11.70 12.29 11.98
CA THR A 129 10.88 13.36 11.38
C THR A 129 10.76 13.14 9.87
N GLY A 130 11.84 12.72 9.19
CA GLY A 130 11.84 12.38 7.78
C GLY A 130 10.84 11.27 7.43
N PHE A 131 10.84 10.17 8.20
CA PHE A 131 9.88 9.08 8.04
C PHE A 131 8.43 9.52 8.28
N ALA A 132 8.19 10.42 9.25
CA ALA A 132 6.85 10.94 9.50
C ALA A 132 6.30 11.73 8.31
N TYR A 133 7.08 12.65 7.74
CA TYR A 133 6.69 13.39 6.54
C TYR A 133 6.52 12.49 5.32
N HIS A 134 7.42 11.54 5.13
CA HIS A 134 7.31 10.53 4.08
C HIS A 134 5.99 9.75 4.19
N GLY A 135 5.65 9.26 5.39
CA GLY A 135 4.38 8.55 5.63
C GLY A 135 3.15 9.42 5.37
N MET A 136 3.17 10.70 5.77
CA MET A 136 2.08 11.64 5.48
C MET A 136 1.86 11.83 3.99
N ALA A 137 2.92 11.91 3.20
CA ALA A 137 2.82 12.04 1.75
C ALA A 137 2.24 10.80 1.08
N GLY A 138 2.59 9.60 1.56
CA GLY A 138 1.96 8.36 1.12
C GLY A 138 0.44 8.37 1.35
N ASN A 139 0.01 8.80 2.54
CA ASN A 139 -1.42 8.92 2.86
C ASN A 139 -2.13 9.96 1.97
N LEU A 140 -1.46 11.05 1.64
CA LEU A 140 -2.00 12.02 0.68
C LEU A 140 -2.21 11.36 -0.70
N GLY A 141 -1.25 10.56 -1.19
CA GLY A 141 -1.38 9.80 -2.43
C GLY A 141 -2.54 8.80 -2.41
N ILE A 142 -2.72 8.09 -1.28
CA ILE A 142 -3.82 7.15 -1.06
C ILE A 142 -5.19 7.83 -1.20
N ALA A 143 -5.37 9.03 -0.65
CA ALA A 143 -6.63 9.77 -0.73
C ALA A 143 -6.79 10.49 -2.08
N PHE A 144 -5.72 11.11 -2.57
CA PHE A 144 -5.75 11.96 -3.75
C PHE A 144 -5.85 11.16 -5.06
N GLY A 145 -5.23 9.98 -5.14
CA GLY A 145 -5.23 9.15 -6.34
C GLY A 145 -6.64 8.81 -6.86
N PRO A 146 -7.48 8.16 -6.05
CA PRO A 146 -8.86 7.86 -6.43
C PRO A 146 -9.69 9.12 -6.70
N PHE A 147 -9.52 10.17 -5.89
CA PHE A 147 -10.22 11.43 -6.09
C PHE A 147 -9.86 12.08 -7.43
N LEU A 148 -8.57 12.17 -7.76
CA LEU A 148 -8.08 12.69 -9.03
C LEU A 148 -8.61 11.86 -10.20
N THR A 149 -8.49 10.53 -10.10
CA THR A 149 -8.93 9.60 -11.16
C THR A 149 -10.42 9.74 -11.40
N ALA A 150 -11.24 9.69 -10.35
CA ALA A 150 -12.69 9.86 -10.46
C ALA A 150 -13.08 11.23 -11.04
N SER A 151 -12.36 12.31 -10.63
CA SER A 151 -12.63 13.66 -11.15
C SER A 151 -12.28 13.81 -12.63
N LEU A 152 -11.19 13.19 -13.08
CA LEU A 152 -10.81 13.21 -14.50
C LEU A 152 -11.77 12.37 -15.36
N LEU A 153 -12.29 11.26 -14.83
CA LEU A 153 -13.26 10.39 -15.50
C LEU A 153 -14.60 11.07 -15.78
N VAL A 154 -14.93 12.13 -15.07
CA VAL A 154 -16.14 12.95 -15.38
C VAL A 154 -16.05 13.60 -16.76
N VAL A 155 -14.84 13.87 -17.25
CA VAL A 155 -14.62 14.65 -18.49
C VAL A 155 -13.94 13.81 -19.57
N PHE A 156 -13.14 12.84 -19.20
CA PHE A 156 -12.28 12.08 -20.09
C PHE A 156 -12.54 10.56 -20.02
N ASP A 157 -12.36 9.90 -21.15
CA ASP A 157 -12.27 8.43 -21.20
C ASP A 157 -11.11 7.92 -20.34
N TRP A 158 -11.23 6.72 -19.80
CA TRP A 158 -10.23 6.15 -18.89
C TRP A 158 -8.83 6.02 -19.49
N ARG A 159 -8.71 5.85 -20.82
CA ARG A 159 -7.40 5.81 -21.49
C ARG A 159 -6.73 7.18 -21.45
N VAL A 160 -7.50 8.24 -21.68
CA VAL A 160 -7.03 9.60 -21.54
C VAL A 160 -6.67 9.90 -20.09
N VAL A 161 -7.48 9.42 -19.12
CA VAL A 161 -7.17 9.55 -17.69
C VAL A 161 -5.86 8.83 -17.35
N ALA A 162 -5.67 7.59 -17.81
CA ALA A 162 -4.41 6.87 -17.59
C ALA A 162 -3.21 7.61 -18.19
N ALA A 163 -3.35 8.22 -19.36
CA ALA A 163 -2.32 9.08 -19.97
C ALA A 163 -2.08 10.36 -19.16
N LEU A 164 -3.13 11.01 -18.65
CA LEU A 164 -3.01 12.23 -17.83
C LEU A 164 -2.34 11.95 -16.49
N LEU A 165 -2.52 10.76 -15.91
CA LEU A 165 -1.83 10.33 -14.69
C LEU A 165 -0.30 10.22 -14.88
N VAL A 166 0.21 10.20 -16.12
CA VAL A 166 1.65 10.28 -16.40
C VAL A 166 2.21 11.66 -16.03
N VAL A 167 1.40 12.72 -16.12
CA VAL A 167 1.84 14.10 -15.88
C VAL A 167 2.42 14.30 -14.48
N PRO A 168 1.77 13.88 -13.37
CA PRO A 168 2.35 13.96 -12.03
C PRO A 168 3.70 13.27 -11.93
N ALA A 169 3.86 12.07 -12.53
CA ALA A 169 5.13 11.35 -12.51
C ALA A 169 6.20 12.09 -13.33
N ALA A 170 5.86 12.62 -14.49
CA ALA A 170 6.79 13.40 -15.31
C ALA A 170 7.27 14.65 -14.57
N VAL A 171 6.37 15.38 -13.91
CA VAL A 171 6.71 16.53 -13.04
C VAL A 171 7.62 16.09 -11.90
N ALA A 172 7.30 14.96 -11.25
CA ALA A 172 8.13 14.41 -10.18
C ALA A 172 9.53 14.01 -10.67
N VAL A 173 9.64 13.42 -11.87
CA VAL A 173 10.95 13.09 -12.49
C VAL A 173 11.75 14.36 -12.79
N VAL A 174 11.13 15.39 -13.36
CA VAL A 174 11.82 16.69 -13.63
C VAL A 174 12.29 17.33 -12.32
N TYR A 175 11.44 17.35 -11.29
CA TYR A 175 11.81 17.81 -9.95
C TYR A 175 12.97 16.99 -9.38
N ALA A 176 12.89 15.67 -9.45
CA ALA A 176 13.89 14.74 -8.94
C ALA A 176 15.26 14.89 -9.63
N LEU A 177 15.28 15.18 -10.94
CA LEU A 177 16.51 15.47 -11.69
C LEU A 177 17.18 16.75 -11.18
N SER A 178 16.39 17.78 -10.82
CA SER A 178 16.89 19.06 -10.32
C SER A 178 17.23 19.05 -8.81
N ALA A 179 16.77 18.04 -8.06
CA ALA A 179 17.05 17.93 -6.64
C ALA A 179 18.53 17.57 -6.41
N GLU A 180 19.21 18.38 -5.63
CA GLU A 180 20.61 18.14 -5.22
C GLU A 180 20.65 17.86 -3.72
N PHE A 181 21.27 16.76 -3.34
CA PHE A 181 21.48 16.35 -1.96
C PHE A 181 22.58 15.28 -1.88
N ASP A 182 23.19 15.19 -0.70
CA ASP A 182 24.11 14.13 -0.34
C ASP A 182 23.32 12.98 0.32
N GLU A 183 23.39 11.79 -0.29
CA GLU A 183 22.67 10.60 0.16
C GLU A 183 23.23 10.01 1.46
N MET A 184 24.46 10.37 1.85
CA MET A 184 25.19 9.82 2.99
C MET A 184 25.48 10.86 4.09
N ALA A 185 24.86 12.04 4.03
CA ALA A 185 25.16 13.18 4.90
C ALA A 185 24.94 12.93 6.41
N ALA A 186 24.14 11.93 6.78
CA ALA A 186 23.86 11.57 8.16
C ALA A 186 24.66 10.34 8.67
N VAL A 187 25.58 9.81 7.85
CA VAL A 187 26.47 8.71 8.25
C VAL A 187 27.80 9.30 8.72
N ASP A 188 28.20 8.98 9.94
CA ASP A 188 29.50 9.44 10.49
C ASP A 188 30.68 8.85 9.70
N VAL A 189 31.74 9.68 9.49
CA VAL A 189 32.89 9.31 8.66
C VAL A 189 33.67 8.13 9.27
N ASP A 190 33.61 7.93 10.59
CA ASP A 190 34.24 6.81 11.28
C ASP A 190 33.57 5.45 10.98
N ASP A 191 32.28 5.44 10.62
CA ASP A 191 31.54 4.23 10.18
C ASP A 191 31.73 3.92 8.67
N THR A 192 32.33 4.85 7.90
CA THR A 192 32.46 4.67 6.44
C THR A 192 33.51 3.64 6.06
N ASP A 193 34.50 3.36 6.91
CA ASP A 193 35.54 2.34 6.63
C ASP A 193 34.92 0.93 6.65
N ASP A 194 33.95 0.65 7.52
CA ASP A 194 33.23 -0.63 7.56
C ASP A 194 32.22 -0.76 6.41
N VAL A 195 31.57 0.34 6.01
CA VAL A 195 30.63 0.37 4.87
C VAL A 195 31.41 0.32 3.53
N ALA A 196 32.57 0.97 3.43
CA ALA A 196 33.44 0.92 2.25
C ALA A 196 34.09 -0.45 2.09
N ALA A 197 34.47 -1.12 3.18
CA ALA A 197 35.00 -2.49 3.16
C ALA A 197 33.98 -3.51 2.64
N GLY A 198 32.71 -3.32 2.97
CA GLY A 198 31.61 -4.13 2.41
C GLY A 198 31.32 -3.90 0.92
N ARG A 199 31.78 -2.74 0.36
CA ARG A 199 31.59 -2.40 -1.07
C ARG A 199 32.71 -2.90 -2.01
N THR A 200 33.89 -3.18 -1.48
CA THR A 200 35.09 -3.46 -2.31
C THR A 200 35.43 -4.92 -2.49
N ASP A 201 34.84 -5.85 -1.74
CA ASP A 201 35.17 -7.29 -1.83
C ASP A 201 34.10 -8.14 -2.60
N ALA A 202 33.45 -7.58 -3.64
CA ALA A 202 32.62 -8.36 -4.56
C ALA A 202 33.50 -9.08 -5.64
N GLY A 203 34.55 -9.76 -5.23
CA GLY A 203 35.15 -10.84 -5.99
C GLY A 203 34.19 -12.04 -5.98
N THR A 204 34.33 -12.95 -6.96
CA THR A 204 33.48 -14.10 -7.22
C THR A 204 33.20 -15.03 -6.02
N ASP A 205 33.95 -14.91 -4.93
CA ASP A 205 33.74 -15.62 -3.65
C ASP A 205 32.75 -14.89 -2.72
N GLY A 206 32.51 -13.59 -2.92
CA GLY A 206 31.57 -12.79 -2.11
C GLY A 206 30.09 -13.12 -2.35
N ALA A 207 29.72 -13.66 -3.51
CA ALA A 207 28.34 -14.00 -3.81
C ALA A 207 27.82 -15.19 -2.98
N THR A 208 28.66 -16.18 -2.71
CA THR A 208 28.29 -17.33 -1.88
C THR A 208 28.29 -16.98 -0.40
N SER A 209 29.21 -16.12 0.06
CA SER A 209 29.20 -15.61 1.45
C SER A 209 28.00 -14.67 1.67
N GLY A 210 27.62 -13.85 0.70
CA GLY A 210 26.44 -12.98 0.75
C GLY A 210 25.13 -13.74 0.84
N VAL A 211 24.96 -14.83 0.06
CA VAL A 211 23.75 -15.66 0.11
C VAL A 211 23.68 -16.45 1.42
N VAL A 212 24.81 -17.00 1.87
CA VAL A 212 24.88 -17.77 3.13
C VAL A 212 24.59 -16.84 4.32
N GLY A 213 25.16 -15.62 4.33
CA GLY A 213 24.87 -14.59 5.34
C GLY A 213 23.40 -14.21 5.32
N PHE A 214 22.85 -13.87 4.17
CA PHE A 214 21.42 -13.56 4.01
C PHE A 214 20.50 -14.68 4.53
N LEU A 215 20.81 -15.95 4.26
CA LEU A 215 20.04 -17.08 4.76
C LEU A 215 20.17 -17.26 6.27
N ALA A 216 21.37 -17.00 6.82
CA ALA A 216 21.59 -17.04 8.27
C ALA A 216 20.81 -15.94 8.98
N ASP A 217 20.86 -14.70 8.50
CA ASP A 217 20.12 -13.55 9.05
C ASP A 217 18.60 -13.76 8.94
N THR A 218 18.16 -14.27 7.77
CA THR A 218 16.76 -14.67 7.58
C THR A 218 16.33 -15.70 8.62
N ARG A 219 17.13 -16.75 8.83
CA ARG A 219 16.82 -17.80 9.82
C ARG A 219 16.78 -17.26 11.25
N ALA A 220 17.71 -16.38 11.59
CA ALA A 220 17.75 -15.73 12.91
C ALA A 220 16.53 -14.84 13.15
N LEU A 221 16.03 -14.18 12.09
CA LEU A 221 14.87 -13.30 12.12
C LEU A 221 13.56 -14.08 12.42
N PHE A 222 13.40 -15.29 11.87
CA PHE A 222 12.15 -16.08 12.00
C PHE A 222 12.00 -16.71 13.38
N THR A 223 11.97 -15.87 14.42
CA THR A 223 11.53 -16.25 15.78
C THR A 223 10.01 -16.50 15.78
N VAL A 224 9.49 -17.15 16.84
CA VAL A 224 8.05 -17.36 17.00
C VAL A 224 7.28 -16.02 16.99
N GLY A 225 7.79 -15.02 17.71
CA GLY A 225 7.17 -13.68 17.76
C GLY A 225 7.13 -13.01 16.40
N PHE A 226 8.27 -12.95 15.70
CA PHE A 226 8.33 -12.36 14.36
C PHE A 226 7.44 -13.10 13.34
N THR A 227 7.45 -14.44 13.37
CA THR A 227 6.62 -15.26 12.47
C THR A 227 5.13 -15.00 12.68
N LEU A 228 4.67 -14.89 13.94
CA LEU A 228 3.29 -14.54 14.26
C LEU A 228 2.93 -13.14 13.73
N VAL A 229 3.78 -12.16 13.99
CA VAL A 229 3.55 -10.77 13.50
C VAL A 229 3.54 -10.75 11.98
N LEU A 230 4.48 -11.42 11.31
CA LEU A 230 4.52 -11.49 9.86
C LEU A 230 3.25 -12.13 9.28
N THR A 231 2.73 -13.19 9.92
CA THR A 231 1.47 -13.81 9.51
C THR A 231 0.28 -12.87 9.73
N VAL A 232 0.28 -12.07 10.80
CA VAL A 232 -0.71 -11.01 11.03
C VAL A 232 -0.67 -9.97 9.90
N VAL A 233 0.53 -9.60 9.43
CA VAL A 233 0.71 -8.69 8.29
C VAL A 233 0.19 -9.31 6.99
N VAL A 234 0.38 -10.62 6.77
CA VAL A 234 -0.25 -11.33 5.63
C VAL A 234 -1.77 -11.22 5.70
N MET A 235 -2.38 -11.46 6.88
CA MET A 235 -3.84 -11.32 7.04
C MET A 235 -4.31 -9.90 6.73
N ASN A 236 -3.55 -8.89 7.19
CA ASN A 236 -3.83 -7.50 6.83
C ASN A 236 -3.80 -7.29 5.31
N GLY A 237 -2.73 -7.70 4.64
CA GLY A 237 -2.56 -7.54 3.20
C GLY A 237 -3.67 -8.22 2.40
N LEU A 238 -4.01 -9.46 2.74
CA LEU A 238 -5.10 -10.21 2.10
C LEU A 238 -6.44 -9.48 2.24
N PHE A 239 -6.79 -9.01 3.44
CA PHE A 239 -8.05 -8.33 3.69
C PHE A 239 -8.09 -6.95 3.02
N TYR A 240 -7.00 -6.18 3.14
CA TYR A 240 -6.86 -4.86 2.54
C TYR A 240 -7.02 -4.92 1.00
N ARG A 241 -6.25 -5.80 0.34
CA ARG A 241 -6.32 -5.95 -1.12
C ARG A 241 -7.64 -6.56 -1.59
N GLY A 242 -8.14 -7.57 -0.85
CA GLY A 242 -9.42 -8.20 -1.16
C GLY A 242 -10.58 -7.21 -1.10
N THR A 243 -10.57 -6.35 -0.10
CA THR A 243 -11.65 -5.37 0.06
C THR A 243 -11.50 -4.19 -0.88
N LEU A 244 -10.36 -3.49 -0.85
CA LEU A 244 -10.23 -2.21 -1.57
C LEU A 244 -10.23 -2.34 -3.08
N THR A 245 -9.81 -3.48 -3.65
CA THR A 245 -9.77 -3.67 -5.11
C THR A 245 -11.16 -3.58 -5.76
N PHE A 246 -12.18 -4.13 -5.10
CA PHE A 246 -13.55 -4.16 -5.64
C PHE A 246 -14.53 -3.25 -4.89
N LEU A 247 -14.05 -2.52 -3.88
CA LEU A 247 -14.94 -1.67 -3.09
C LEU A 247 -15.66 -0.60 -3.91
N PRO A 248 -15.04 0.06 -4.91
CA PRO A 248 -15.79 1.00 -5.78
C PRO A 248 -16.96 0.33 -6.50
N ASP A 249 -16.74 -0.87 -7.08
CA ASP A 249 -17.77 -1.66 -7.76
C ASP A 249 -18.90 -2.05 -6.79
N VAL A 250 -18.54 -2.54 -5.60
CA VAL A 250 -19.49 -2.88 -4.54
C VAL A 250 -20.31 -1.66 -4.10
N LEU A 251 -19.67 -0.51 -3.89
CA LEU A 251 -20.35 0.74 -3.55
C LEU A 251 -21.30 1.18 -4.66
N GLY A 252 -20.90 1.01 -5.93
CA GLY A 252 -21.74 1.28 -7.11
C GLY A 252 -23.06 0.56 -7.04
N GLY A 253 -23.08 -0.71 -6.62
CA GLY A 253 -24.32 -1.48 -6.43
C GLY A 253 -25.28 -0.91 -5.39
N PHE A 254 -24.79 -0.16 -4.38
CA PHE A 254 -25.64 0.48 -3.36
C PHE A 254 -26.13 1.88 -3.75
N VAL A 255 -25.46 2.54 -4.68
CA VAL A 255 -25.78 3.93 -5.07
C VAL A 255 -26.34 4.05 -6.49
N ALA A 256 -26.58 2.95 -7.20
CA ALA A 256 -27.05 2.94 -8.58
C ALA A 256 -28.32 3.78 -8.79
N ASP A 257 -29.25 3.75 -7.82
CA ASP A 257 -30.51 4.50 -7.88
C ASP A 257 -30.43 5.86 -7.16
N VAL A 258 -29.25 6.25 -6.65
CA VAL A 258 -29.07 7.52 -5.93
C VAL A 258 -28.73 8.62 -6.94
N PRO A 259 -29.57 9.64 -7.13
CA PRO A 259 -29.26 10.76 -8.03
C PRO A 259 -27.98 11.46 -7.61
N GLY A 260 -27.05 11.63 -8.52
CA GLY A 260 -25.84 12.43 -8.27
C GLY A 260 -26.18 13.89 -7.94
N PRO A 261 -25.29 14.61 -7.25
CA PRO A 261 -25.56 16.01 -6.83
C PRO A 261 -25.82 16.94 -8.02
N PHE A 262 -25.22 16.65 -9.17
CA PHE A 262 -25.36 17.48 -10.37
C PHE A 262 -26.62 17.18 -11.17
N SER A 263 -27.26 16.04 -11.00
CA SER A 263 -28.52 15.69 -11.69
C SER A 263 -29.68 16.66 -11.41
N ARG A 264 -29.64 17.36 -10.27
CA ARG A 264 -30.63 18.39 -9.87
C ARG A 264 -30.26 19.80 -10.28
N ILE A 265 -28.94 20.09 -10.43
CA ILE A 265 -28.42 21.43 -10.66
C ILE A 265 -28.21 21.66 -12.16
N ALA A 266 -27.70 20.67 -12.87
CA ALA A 266 -27.39 20.71 -14.28
C ALA A 266 -27.63 19.34 -14.93
N PRO A 267 -28.91 18.91 -15.07
CA PRO A 267 -29.28 17.53 -15.47
C PRO A 267 -28.75 17.12 -16.85
N ASP A 268 -28.58 18.07 -17.76
CA ASP A 268 -28.08 17.82 -19.13
C ASP A 268 -26.55 17.98 -19.25
N SER A 269 -25.85 18.13 -18.15
CA SER A 269 -24.39 18.28 -18.15
C SER A 269 -23.64 16.95 -18.12
N ALA A 270 -22.43 16.92 -18.69
CA ALA A 270 -21.53 15.78 -18.54
C ALA A 270 -21.26 15.44 -17.07
N LEU A 271 -21.24 16.44 -16.18
CA LEU A 271 -21.11 16.24 -14.74
C LEU A 271 -22.28 15.42 -14.15
N ALA A 272 -23.51 15.61 -14.67
CA ALA A 272 -24.66 14.82 -14.19
C ALA A 272 -24.63 13.39 -14.73
N ALA A 273 -24.17 13.22 -15.97
CA ALA A 273 -24.13 11.92 -16.64
C ALA A 273 -22.98 11.03 -16.16
N GLU A 274 -21.81 11.63 -15.93
CA GLU A 274 -20.56 10.90 -15.68
C GLU A 274 -20.12 10.92 -14.20
N PHE A 275 -20.91 11.58 -13.31
CA PHE A 275 -20.57 11.63 -11.89
C PHE A 275 -20.79 10.28 -11.23
N ASP A 276 -19.70 9.59 -10.91
CA ASP A 276 -19.73 8.32 -10.17
C ASP A 276 -19.63 8.54 -8.66
N LEU A 277 -20.76 8.53 -7.97
CA LEU A 277 -20.84 8.67 -6.52
C LEU A 277 -20.04 7.60 -5.78
N ALA A 278 -19.96 6.38 -6.31
CA ALA A 278 -19.22 5.28 -5.67
C ALA A 278 -17.73 5.57 -5.57
N SER A 279 -17.12 6.09 -6.63
CA SER A 279 -15.71 6.48 -6.66
C SER A 279 -15.39 7.58 -5.65
N TYR A 280 -16.28 8.57 -5.48
CA TYR A 280 -16.10 9.61 -4.48
C TYR A 280 -16.31 9.12 -3.05
N LEU A 281 -17.26 8.19 -2.82
CA LEU A 281 -17.41 7.51 -1.52
C LEU A 281 -16.16 6.69 -1.18
N TYR A 282 -15.58 6.00 -2.16
CA TYR A 282 -14.32 5.30 -2.00
C TYR A 282 -13.17 6.23 -1.62
N ALA A 283 -12.98 7.33 -2.35
CA ALA A 283 -11.98 8.34 -2.03
C ALA A 283 -12.20 8.95 -0.63
N GLY A 284 -13.46 9.19 -0.25
CA GLY A 284 -13.84 9.68 1.07
C GLY A 284 -13.49 8.70 2.19
N LEU A 285 -13.76 7.40 2.00
CA LEU A 285 -13.37 6.32 2.91
C LEU A 285 -11.85 6.32 3.15
N LEU A 286 -11.06 6.38 2.08
CA LEU A 286 -9.60 6.41 2.16
C LEU A 286 -9.10 7.68 2.87
N THR A 287 -9.75 8.82 2.65
CA THR A 287 -9.44 10.08 3.33
C THR A 287 -9.68 9.97 4.85
N VAL A 288 -10.80 9.38 5.26
CA VAL A 288 -11.09 9.10 6.67
C VAL A 288 -10.06 8.13 7.28
N GLY A 289 -9.51 7.22 6.46
CA GLY A 289 -8.43 6.33 6.83
C GLY A 289 -7.19 7.04 7.38
N ILE A 290 -6.89 8.28 6.93
CA ILE A 290 -5.79 9.10 7.46
C ILE A 290 -5.97 9.34 8.98
N ALA A 291 -7.19 9.66 9.41
CA ALA A 291 -7.51 9.82 10.83
C ALA A 291 -7.39 8.50 11.60
N GLY A 292 -7.77 7.38 10.97
CA GLY A 292 -7.58 6.02 11.51
C GLY A 292 -6.10 5.72 11.75
N GLN A 293 -5.25 6.00 10.77
CA GLN A 293 -3.82 5.78 10.85
C GLN A 293 -3.16 6.63 11.95
N TYR A 294 -3.53 7.90 12.06
CA TYR A 294 -3.08 8.76 13.16
C TYR A 294 -3.49 8.20 14.52
N THR A 295 -4.74 7.78 14.65
CA THR A 295 -5.28 7.22 15.90
C THR A 295 -4.59 5.89 16.25
N GLY A 296 -4.40 5.00 15.26
CA GLY A 296 -3.66 3.76 15.41
C GLY A 296 -2.23 3.99 15.90
N GLY A 297 -1.53 5.00 15.35
CA GLY A 297 -0.20 5.39 15.80
C GLY A 297 -0.19 5.85 17.27
N LYS A 298 -1.16 6.68 17.68
CA LYS A 298 -1.29 7.09 19.09
C LYS A 298 -1.66 5.93 20.02
N LEU A 299 -2.29 4.90 19.50
CA LEU A 299 -2.67 3.73 20.28
C LEU A 299 -1.48 2.87 20.63
N THR A 300 -0.45 2.81 19.79
CA THR A 300 0.80 2.05 20.06
C THR A 300 1.52 2.53 21.32
N ASP A 301 1.39 3.83 21.67
CA ASP A 301 2.00 4.40 22.85
C ASP A 301 1.21 4.12 24.15
N ARG A 302 -0.03 3.62 24.05
CA ARG A 302 -0.97 3.54 25.18
C ARG A 302 -1.34 2.12 25.58
N ILE A 303 -1.32 1.17 24.64
CA ILE A 303 -1.71 -0.21 24.91
C ILE A 303 -0.68 -1.18 24.30
N PRO A 304 -0.58 -2.41 24.80
CA PRO A 304 0.24 -3.44 24.18
C PRO A 304 -0.17 -3.63 22.71
N VAL A 305 0.80 -3.60 21.81
CA VAL A 305 0.58 -3.61 20.35
C VAL A 305 -0.25 -4.84 19.91
N ALA A 306 0.03 -6.01 20.50
CA ALA A 306 -0.74 -7.23 20.21
C ALA A 306 -2.22 -7.11 20.62
N ALA A 307 -2.53 -6.43 21.73
CA ALA A 307 -3.90 -6.15 22.14
C ALA A 307 -4.59 -5.17 21.18
N GLY A 308 -3.86 -4.14 20.72
CA GLY A 308 -4.33 -3.21 19.70
C GLY A 308 -4.66 -3.91 18.38
N LEU A 309 -3.78 -4.79 17.90
CA LEU A 309 -4.00 -5.61 16.71
C LEU A 309 -5.24 -6.51 16.87
N ALA A 310 -5.39 -7.20 18.01
CA ALA A 310 -6.55 -8.04 18.27
C ALA A 310 -7.86 -7.24 18.26
N ALA A 311 -7.88 -6.05 18.88
CA ALA A 311 -9.05 -5.18 18.92
C ALA A 311 -9.43 -4.69 17.52
N VAL A 312 -8.46 -4.21 16.73
CA VAL A 312 -8.70 -3.70 15.37
C VAL A 312 -9.19 -4.83 14.45
N PHE A 313 -8.54 -6.00 14.46
CA PHE A 313 -9.00 -7.12 13.65
C PHE A 313 -10.40 -7.61 14.05
N THR A 314 -10.71 -7.69 15.35
CA THR A 314 -12.06 -8.06 15.82
C THR A 314 -13.10 -7.03 15.33
N THR A 315 -12.76 -5.74 15.35
CA THR A 315 -13.63 -4.69 14.83
C THR A 315 -13.80 -4.83 13.31
N LEU A 316 -12.75 -5.16 12.56
CA LEU A 316 -12.85 -5.42 11.12
C LEU A 316 -13.74 -6.62 10.80
N VAL A 317 -13.72 -7.68 11.62
CA VAL A 317 -14.67 -8.81 11.49
C VAL A 317 -16.11 -8.30 11.64
N ALA A 318 -16.38 -7.57 12.72
CA ALA A 318 -17.73 -7.03 12.96
C ALA A 318 -18.19 -6.10 11.82
N LEU A 319 -17.30 -5.24 11.32
CA LEU A 319 -17.59 -4.35 10.19
C LEU A 319 -17.80 -5.11 8.89
N ALA A 320 -17.01 -6.13 8.58
CA ALA A 320 -17.19 -6.95 7.39
C ALA A 320 -18.55 -7.66 7.39
N VAL A 321 -18.96 -8.20 8.55
CA VAL A 321 -20.28 -8.84 8.73
C VAL A 321 -21.42 -7.82 8.62
N ALA A 322 -21.24 -6.62 9.20
CA ALA A 322 -22.27 -5.58 9.24
C ALA A 322 -22.35 -4.74 7.96
N PHE A 323 -21.32 -4.74 7.11
CA PHE A 323 -21.20 -3.81 5.99
C PHE A 323 -22.44 -3.83 5.08
N VAL A 324 -22.73 -4.98 4.50
CA VAL A 324 -23.85 -5.10 3.56
C VAL A 324 -25.21 -4.85 4.21
N PRO A 325 -25.55 -5.44 5.39
CA PRO A 325 -26.82 -5.17 6.08
C PRO A 325 -27.03 -3.71 6.46
N VAL A 326 -25.97 -2.97 6.76
CA VAL A 326 -26.06 -1.54 7.11
C VAL A 326 -26.12 -0.69 5.84
N ALA A 327 -25.25 -0.96 4.87
CA ALA A 327 -25.19 -0.25 3.59
C ALA A 327 -26.52 -0.28 2.83
N SER A 328 -27.23 -1.42 2.87
CA SER A 328 -28.54 -1.61 2.21
C SER A 328 -29.67 -0.78 2.81
N ARG A 329 -29.45 -0.09 3.96
CA ARG A 329 -30.48 0.75 4.59
C ARG A 329 -30.59 2.16 3.99
N GLY A 330 -29.71 2.51 3.05
CA GLY A 330 -29.72 3.79 2.34
C GLY A 330 -28.40 4.55 2.44
N LEU A 331 -28.35 5.72 1.82
CA LEU A 331 -27.12 6.49 1.64
C LEU A 331 -26.43 6.89 2.95
N VAL A 332 -27.19 7.36 3.95
CA VAL A 332 -26.59 7.81 5.23
C VAL A 332 -25.93 6.65 6.00
N PRO A 333 -26.59 5.49 6.19
CA PRO A 333 -25.94 4.30 6.76
C PRO A 333 -24.74 3.81 5.94
N LEU A 334 -24.82 3.84 4.60
CA LEU A 334 -23.72 3.48 3.71
C LEU A 334 -22.49 4.37 3.96
N VAL A 335 -22.68 5.70 3.95
CA VAL A 335 -21.58 6.66 4.23
C VAL A 335 -21.00 6.43 5.63
N ALA A 336 -21.85 6.24 6.63
CA ALA A 336 -21.41 6.04 8.01
C ALA A 336 -20.58 4.76 8.17
N ILE A 337 -21.05 3.62 7.64
CA ILE A 337 -20.31 2.36 7.77
C ILE A 337 -19.04 2.38 6.93
N SER A 338 -19.04 3.02 5.76
CA SER A 338 -17.85 3.20 4.92
C SER A 338 -16.78 4.04 5.63
N ALA A 339 -17.19 5.14 6.28
CA ALA A 339 -16.27 5.98 7.04
C ALA A 339 -15.64 5.23 8.23
N VAL A 340 -16.46 4.50 9.01
CA VAL A 340 -15.97 3.69 10.12
C VAL A 340 -15.06 2.55 9.61
N PHE A 341 -15.43 1.92 8.50
CA PHE A 341 -14.64 0.87 7.88
C PHE A 341 -13.26 1.39 7.45
N GLY A 342 -13.20 2.52 6.74
CA GLY A 342 -11.94 3.16 6.34
C GLY A 342 -11.09 3.55 7.54
N PHE A 343 -11.69 4.17 8.57
CA PHE A 343 -10.99 4.54 9.80
C PHE A 343 -10.31 3.32 10.46
N VAL A 344 -11.05 2.22 10.64
CA VAL A 344 -10.54 1.03 11.32
C VAL A 344 -9.53 0.29 10.45
N LEU A 345 -9.78 0.17 9.14
CA LEU A 345 -8.88 -0.51 8.20
C LEU A 345 -7.47 0.12 8.20
N PHE A 346 -7.40 1.44 8.23
CA PHE A 346 -6.11 2.13 8.20
C PHE A 346 -5.45 2.26 9.57
N SER A 347 -6.19 2.11 10.68
CA SER A 347 -5.60 2.13 12.03
C SER A 347 -4.67 0.95 12.32
N ILE A 348 -4.76 -0.12 11.54
CA ILE A 348 -3.94 -1.34 11.73
C ILE A 348 -2.48 -1.14 11.32
N GLN A 349 -2.19 -0.28 10.33
CA GLN A 349 -0.85 -0.13 9.77
C GLN A 349 0.20 0.27 10.80
N PRO A 350 0.04 1.34 11.59
CA PRO A 350 1.04 1.69 12.59
C PRO A 350 1.17 0.62 13.70
N LEU A 351 0.09 -0.11 14.01
CA LEU A 351 0.14 -1.20 14.97
C LEU A 351 1.02 -2.35 14.51
N TYR A 352 0.86 -2.85 13.28
CA TYR A 352 1.73 -3.94 12.82
C TYR A 352 3.17 -3.46 12.58
N GLN A 353 3.39 -2.21 12.17
CA GLN A 353 4.75 -1.65 12.06
C GLN A 353 5.45 -1.59 13.41
N ALA A 354 4.75 -1.16 14.46
CA ALA A 354 5.27 -1.20 15.83
C ALA A 354 5.52 -2.63 16.31
N ALA A 355 4.64 -3.59 15.95
CA ALA A 355 4.85 -5.01 16.25
C ALA A 355 6.12 -5.54 15.55
N ILE A 356 6.30 -5.28 14.25
CA ILE A 356 7.53 -5.66 13.52
C ILE A 356 8.77 -5.11 14.23
N ALA A 357 8.76 -3.83 14.59
CA ALA A 357 9.90 -3.21 15.28
C ALA A 357 10.18 -3.86 16.66
N ALA A 358 9.13 -4.24 17.40
CA ALA A 358 9.24 -4.85 18.74
C ALA A 358 9.73 -6.30 18.70
N TYR A 359 9.40 -7.06 17.64
CA TYR A 359 9.72 -8.48 17.52
C TYR A 359 10.84 -8.79 16.52
N SER A 360 11.52 -7.76 16.00
CA SER A 360 12.70 -7.90 15.16
C SER A 360 13.97 -7.62 15.95
N PRO A 361 15.06 -8.36 15.71
CA PRO A 361 16.37 -8.02 16.24
C PRO A 361 16.78 -6.62 15.78
N PRO A 362 17.46 -5.81 16.63
CA PRO A 362 17.92 -4.47 16.25
C PRO A 362 18.74 -4.45 14.95
N ASP A 363 19.64 -5.42 14.79
CA ASP A 363 20.55 -5.54 13.65
C ASP A 363 19.86 -6.10 12.39
N GLY A 364 18.63 -6.61 12.49
CA GLY A 364 17.86 -7.22 11.39
C GLY A 364 16.67 -6.39 10.91
N ARG A 365 16.54 -5.13 11.31
CA ARG A 365 15.34 -4.30 11.02
C ARG A 365 15.10 -4.07 9.53
N GLY A 366 16.14 -3.84 8.74
CA GLY A 366 16.02 -3.66 7.28
C GLY A 366 15.41 -4.90 6.62
N LEU A 367 15.94 -6.08 6.95
CA LEU A 367 15.44 -7.36 6.45
C LEU A 367 14.01 -7.63 6.93
N SER A 368 13.69 -7.28 8.18
CA SER A 368 12.33 -7.40 8.75
C SER A 368 11.32 -6.58 7.97
N TYR A 369 11.64 -5.35 7.62
CA TYR A 369 10.78 -4.51 6.78
C TYR A 369 10.67 -5.06 5.36
N GLY A 370 11.74 -5.61 4.77
CA GLY A 370 11.68 -6.29 3.49
C GLY A 370 10.67 -7.44 3.49
N TYR A 371 10.70 -8.31 4.51
CA TYR A 371 9.71 -9.36 4.69
C TYR A 371 8.30 -8.81 4.97
N THR A 372 8.19 -7.68 5.67
CA THR A 372 6.89 -7.01 5.90
C THR A 372 6.26 -6.55 4.60
N TYR A 373 7.03 -5.94 3.69
CA TYR A 373 6.55 -5.55 2.37
C TYR A 373 6.20 -6.76 1.51
N LEU A 374 7.01 -7.81 1.53
CA LEU A 374 6.70 -9.08 0.87
C LEU A 374 5.40 -9.69 1.40
N ALA A 375 5.18 -9.70 2.70
CA ALA A 375 3.98 -10.23 3.33
C ALA A 375 2.73 -9.40 2.96
N ASN A 376 2.80 -8.08 3.15
CA ASN A 376 1.65 -7.18 2.97
C ASN A 376 1.27 -6.96 1.51
N PHE A 377 2.27 -6.71 0.65
CA PHE A 377 2.05 -6.40 -0.77
C PHE A 377 2.25 -7.62 -1.68
N GLY A 378 3.19 -8.53 -1.36
CA GLY A 378 3.45 -9.73 -2.14
C GLY A 378 2.39 -10.80 -1.92
N VAL A 379 2.39 -11.42 -0.74
CA VAL A 379 1.44 -12.49 -0.38
C VAL A 379 0.02 -11.90 -0.24
N GLY A 380 -0.11 -10.74 0.37
CA GLY A 380 -1.37 -10.01 0.53
C GLY A 380 -2.07 -9.69 -0.79
N ALA A 381 -1.34 -9.58 -1.90
CA ALA A 381 -1.90 -9.38 -3.23
C ALA A 381 -2.93 -10.45 -3.64
N ALA A 382 -2.76 -11.68 -3.17
CA ALA A 382 -3.72 -12.76 -3.41
C ALA A 382 -5.14 -12.41 -2.93
N GLY A 383 -5.28 -11.48 -1.99
CA GLY A 383 -6.58 -10.97 -1.55
C GLY A 383 -7.44 -10.43 -2.70
N ALA A 384 -6.85 -9.74 -3.67
CA ALA A 384 -7.59 -9.24 -4.84
C ALA A 384 -8.13 -10.39 -5.71
N ALA A 385 -7.33 -11.42 -5.96
CA ALA A 385 -7.77 -12.60 -6.71
C ALA A 385 -8.85 -13.39 -5.96
N ILE A 386 -8.69 -13.57 -4.63
CA ILE A 386 -9.67 -14.24 -3.76
C ILE A 386 -11.00 -13.48 -3.78
N ALA A 387 -10.97 -12.16 -3.56
CA ALA A 387 -12.20 -11.35 -3.57
C ALA A 387 -12.88 -11.37 -4.94
N GLY A 388 -12.12 -11.22 -6.02
CA GLY A 388 -12.66 -11.30 -7.38
C GLY A 388 -13.30 -12.65 -7.69
N TYR A 389 -12.70 -13.75 -7.23
CA TYR A 389 -13.29 -15.08 -7.35
C TYR A 389 -14.58 -15.20 -6.54
N LEU A 390 -14.57 -14.79 -5.27
CA LEU A 390 -15.75 -14.85 -4.40
C LEU A 390 -16.91 -14.02 -4.98
N LEU A 391 -16.65 -12.80 -5.42
CA LEU A 391 -17.67 -11.93 -6.04
C LEU A 391 -18.22 -12.52 -7.36
N GLY A 392 -17.43 -13.33 -8.07
CA GLY A 392 -17.85 -14.01 -9.29
C GLY A 392 -18.78 -15.21 -9.07
N ILE A 393 -18.75 -15.84 -7.88
CA ILE A 393 -19.50 -17.08 -7.60
C ILE A 393 -20.51 -16.95 -6.45
N THR A 394 -20.52 -15.82 -5.73
CA THR A 394 -21.39 -15.60 -4.56
C THR A 394 -22.06 -14.21 -4.64
N THR A 395 -22.95 -13.93 -3.71
CA THR A 395 -23.48 -12.57 -3.52
C THR A 395 -22.46 -11.70 -2.77
N VAL A 396 -22.56 -10.37 -2.92
CA VAL A 396 -21.71 -9.41 -2.18
C VAL A 396 -21.75 -9.67 -0.67
N SER A 397 -22.92 -9.98 -0.10
CA SER A 397 -23.06 -10.31 1.31
C SER A 397 -22.25 -11.56 1.70
N GLN A 398 -22.33 -12.62 0.90
CA GLN A 398 -21.58 -13.86 1.14
C GLN A 398 -20.07 -13.63 0.95
N ALA A 399 -19.67 -12.85 -0.05
CA ALA A 399 -18.26 -12.51 -0.26
C ALA A 399 -17.67 -11.79 0.95
N PHE A 400 -18.37 -10.79 1.52
CA PHE A 400 -17.95 -10.09 2.73
C PHE A 400 -17.86 -11.02 3.96
N LEU A 401 -18.83 -11.93 4.13
CA LEU A 401 -18.81 -12.92 5.20
C LEU A 401 -17.61 -13.88 5.07
N LEU A 402 -17.30 -14.34 3.87
CA LEU A 402 -16.16 -15.20 3.62
C LEU A 402 -14.83 -14.44 3.81
N LEU A 403 -14.75 -13.20 3.33
CA LEU A 403 -13.58 -12.35 3.56
C LEU A 403 -13.38 -12.03 5.04
N ALA A 404 -14.43 -12.00 5.87
CA ALA A 404 -14.33 -11.79 7.31
C ALA A 404 -13.50 -12.88 8.04
N VAL A 405 -13.34 -14.06 7.43
CA VAL A 405 -12.47 -15.13 7.97
C VAL A 405 -11.00 -14.65 8.04
N VAL A 406 -10.58 -13.79 7.11
CA VAL A 406 -9.19 -13.27 7.08
C VAL A 406 -8.90 -12.43 8.33
N PRO A 407 -9.65 -11.34 8.64
CA PRO A 407 -9.42 -10.59 9.87
C PRO A 407 -9.75 -11.41 11.14
N ALA A 408 -10.66 -12.41 11.09
CA ALA A 408 -10.88 -13.31 12.22
C ALA A 408 -9.61 -14.13 12.54
N THR A 409 -8.94 -14.66 11.51
CA THR A 409 -7.65 -15.31 11.66
C THR A 409 -6.59 -14.35 12.21
N GLY A 410 -6.54 -13.11 11.70
CA GLY A 410 -5.66 -12.06 12.20
C GLY A 410 -5.90 -11.75 13.69
N ALA A 411 -7.16 -11.70 14.13
CA ALA A 411 -7.53 -11.48 15.54
C ALA A 411 -7.02 -12.63 16.43
N VAL A 412 -7.24 -13.88 16.01
CA VAL A 412 -6.75 -15.06 16.74
C VAL A 412 -5.22 -15.05 16.86
N LEU A 413 -4.52 -14.78 15.75
CA LEU A 413 -3.05 -14.69 15.75
C LEU A 413 -2.54 -13.57 16.67
N ALA A 414 -3.21 -12.42 16.71
CA ALA A 414 -2.86 -11.31 17.60
C ALA A 414 -3.09 -11.67 19.07
N VAL A 415 -4.16 -12.43 19.40
CA VAL A 415 -4.41 -12.96 20.75
C VAL A 415 -3.34 -13.98 21.14
N VAL A 416 -2.97 -14.88 20.23
CA VAL A 416 -1.88 -15.85 20.45
C VAL A 416 -0.56 -15.12 20.70
N LEU A 417 -0.24 -14.09 19.89
CA LEU A 417 0.94 -13.25 20.08
C LEU A 417 0.95 -12.61 21.48
N TYR A 418 -0.19 -12.06 21.91
CA TYR A 418 -0.34 -11.47 23.24
C TYR A 418 -0.12 -12.49 24.36
N ALA A 419 -0.65 -13.72 24.21
CA ALA A 419 -0.53 -14.76 25.22
C ALA A 419 0.89 -15.35 25.31
N VAL A 420 1.53 -15.60 24.17
CA VAL A 420 2.85 -16.23 24.09
C VAL A 420 3.96 -15.27 24.54
N VAL A 421 3.88 -14.00 24.15
CA VAL A 421 4.95 -13.04 24.41
C VAL A 421 4.64 -12.15 25.61
N GLY A 422 3.38 -11.77 25.85
CA GLY A 422 2.96 -10.98 27.02
C GLY A 422 3.06 -11.73 28.36
N GLY A 423 3.09 -13.06 28.33
CA GLY A 423 3.31 -13.90 29.53
C GLY A 423 4.76 -13.88 30.04
N GLY A 424 5.74 -13.57 29.17
CA GLY A 424 7.16 -13.54 29.52
C GLY A 424 7.62 -12.27 30.28
N THR A 425 6.86 -11.18 30.19
CA THR A 425 7.23 -9.90 30.84
C THR A 425 6.65 -9.70 32.24
N ARG A 426 5.86 -10.66 32.76
CA ARG A 426 5.31 -10.63 34.13
C ARG A 426 6.10 -11.45 35.15
N SER A 427 7.20 -12.09 34.78
CA SER A 427 8.05 -12.91 35.66
C SER A 427 9.48 -12.38 35.78
N GLY A 428 9.64 -11.07 35.96
CA GLY A 428 10.91 -10.45 36.28
C GLY A 428 10.75 -9.29 37.24
#